data_d0ef6202c0bdf9189a6629b8d2956f89
#
_entry.id   d0ef6202c0bdf9189a6629b8d2956f89
#
_cell.length_a   1.000
_cell.length_b   1.000
_cell.length_c   1.000
_cell.angle_alpha   90.00
_cell.angle_beta   90.00
_cell.angle_gamma   90.00
#
_symmetry.space_group_name_H-M   'P 1'
#
loop_
_entity.id
_entity.type
_entity.pdbx_description
1 polymer ?
#
loop_
_entity_poly.entity_id
_entity_poly.type
_entity_poly.pdbx_seq_one_letter_code
_entity_poly.pdbx_strand_id
1 'polypeptide(L)'
;MLLALSRVSRAFVVTPPTAARSPTARTMVSSILDLLGGAGKNQLITPEKALPGRDTPILPKGTKHYIYKENALEDLPKGGSYQEAIYANGCFWGSEKGAWRFPFGIYSTAVGYCGGFTPNPTYEEACSGLTGHTEGVRVVYDESKISYVDVIRWFWEAHDPTSGMGQGNDRGTQYRSGCYYNNEEQKALVEASKEAYEKVLGRPITTEIAAASDYDKYGGCWYFAEEYHQQYLAKPGARPYCSAQPQGIALPPYDEWCPFEDETLREKHRPKLPESFWKEHAPQKGCSVVAQPNEPIVEGSYAS
;
A
#
# COMPACT_ATOMS: atom_id res chain seq x y z
N MET A 1 86.90 28.02 6.58
CA MET A 1 85.76 28.68 5.98
C MET A 1 85.35 27.83 4.78
N LEU A 2 84.53 26.78 5.01
CA LEU A 2 84.10 25.85 3.99
C LEU A 2 82.60 26.06 3.73
N LEU A 3 82.25 26.43 2.49
CA LEU A 3 80.90 26.49 2.00
C LEU A 3 80.45 25.06 1.57
N ALA A 4 79.40 24.54 2.14
CA ALA A 4 78.76 23.31 1.73
C ALA A 4 77.58 23.61 0.78
N LEU A 5 77.65 23.12 -0.45
CA LEU A 5 76.62 23.19 -1.44
C LEU A 5 75.67 21.97 -1.25
N SER A 6 74.44 22.20 -0.91
CA SER A 6 73.41 21.19 -0.85
C SER A 6 72.75 21.01 -2.24
N ARG A 7 72.84 19.80 -2.80
CA ARG A 7 72.11 19.40 -4.00
C ARG A 7 70.65 19.04 -3.62
N VAL A 8 69.69 19.74 -4.22
CA VAL A 8 68.27 19.38 -4.14
C VAL A 8 67.98 18.40 -5.29
N SER A 9 67.71 17.15 -4.93
CA SER A 9 67.20 16.15 -5.87
C SER A 9 65.68 16.31 -6.03
N ARG A 10 65.24 16.68 -7.23
CA ARG A 10 63.82 16.64 -7.58
C ARG A 10 63.41 15.17 -7.90
N ALA A 11 62.58 14.57 -7.07
CA ALA A 11 61.91 13.31 -7.35
C ALA A 11 60.76 13.57 -8.33
N PHE A 12 60.78 12.91 -9.48
CA PHE A 12 59.62 12.84 -10.41
C PHE A 12 58.62 11.89 -9.82
N VAL A 13 57.44 12.38 -9.43
CA VAL A 13 56.30 11.57 -9.07
C VAL A 13 55.59 11.16 -10.37
N VAL A 14 55.70 9.89 -10.75
CA VAL A 14 54.95 9.31 -11.85
C VAL A 14 53.60 8.91 -11.30
N THR A 15 52.54 9.63 -11.66
CA THR A 15 51.17 9.22 -11.38
C THR A 15 50.75 8.09 -12.31
N PRO A 16 50.20 6.97 -11.79
CA PRO A 16 49.72 5.90 -12.68
C PRO A 16 48.44 6.38 -13.42
N PRO A 17 48.18 5.86 -14.64
CA PRO A 17 47.00 6.22 -15.41
C PRO A 17 45.73 5.78 -14.67
N THR A 18 44.80 6.69 -14.52
CA THR A 18 43.46 6.45 -13.98
C THR A 18 42.76 5.43 -14.87
N ALA A 19 42.58 4.21 -14.37
CA ALA A 19 41.77 3.18 -15.03
C ALA A 19 40.33 3.71 -15.13
N ALA A 20 39.81 3.82 -16.34
CA ALA A 20 38.44 4.13 -16.62
C ALA A 20 37.55 3.08 -15.92
N ARG A 21 36.77 3.49 -14.92
CA ARG A 21 35.80 2.61 -14.28
C ARG A 21 34.70 2.30 -15.30
N SER A 22 34.52 1.02 -15.60
CA SER A 22 33.34 0.55 -16.35
C SER A 22 32.07 1.02 -15.64
N PRO A 23 31.04 1.48 -16.37
CA PRO A 23 29.78 1.87 -15.74
C PRO A 23 29.18 0.67 -15.01
N THR A 24 28.88 0.84 -13.74
CA THR A 24 28.22 -0.18 -12.94
C THR A 24 26.82 -0.46 -13.50
N ALA A 25 26.29 -1.67 -13.33
CA ALA A 25 24.95 -2.07 -13.78
C ALA A 25 23.85 -1.05 -13.37
N ARG A 26 24.04 -0.38 -12.24
CA ARG A 26 23.17 0.69 -11.74
C ARG A 26 23.13 1.94 -12.65
N THR A 27 24.24 2.26 -13.31
CA THR A 27 24.34 3.41 -14.26
C THR A 27 23.73 3.05 -15.62
N MET A 28 23.81 1.77 -16.03
CA MET A 28 23.18 1.32 -17.27
C MET A 28 21.65 1.28 -17.18
N VAL A 29 21.09 0.85 -16.05
CA VAL A 29 19.63 0.85 -15.83
C VAL A 29 19.08 2.28 -15.85
N SER A 30 19.75 3.24 -15.22
CA SER A 30 19.35 4.65 -15.27
C SER A 30 19.34 5.21 -16.68
N SER A 31 20.38 4.91 -17.50
CA SER A 31 20.47 5.42 -18.87
C SER A 31 19.47 4.77 -19.85
N ILE A 32 19.09 3.50 -19.62
CA ILE A 32 18.04 2.84 -20.40
C ILE A 32 16.65 3.41 -20.06
N LEU A 33 16.40 3.71 -18.81
CA LEU A 33 15.15 4.37 -18.35
C LEU A 33 14.99 5.78 -18.96
N ASP A 34 16.09 6.54 -19.07
CA ASP A 34 16.10 7.86 -19.72
C ASP A 34 15.90 7.77 -21.24
N LEU A 35 16.37 6.68 -21.87
CA LEU A 35 16.24 6.46 -23.33
C LEU A 35 14.84 5.98 -23.75
N LEU A 36 14.12 5.29 -22.85
CA LEU A 36 12.74 4.80 -23.10
C LEU A 36 11.68 5.89 -22.94
N GLY A 37 12.08 7.16 -22.79
CA GLY A 37 11.17 8.29 -22.65
C GLY A 37 10.29 8.09 -21.43
N GLY A 38 10.88 8.17 -20.24
CA GLY A 38 10.21 7.93 -18.98
C GLY A 38 8.88 8.66 -18.95
N ALA A 39 7.76 7.91 -18.96
CA ALA A 39 6.49 8.44 -18.51
C ALA A 39 6.79 9.09 -17.16
N GLY A 40 6.53 10.39 -17.00
CA GLY A 40 6.84 11.07 -15.75
C GLY A 40 6.23 10.24 -14.63
N LYS A 41 6.89 10.09 -13.48
CA LYS A 41 6.47 9.24 -12.35
C LYS A 41 4.98 9.38 -11.96
N ASN A 42 4.30 10.37 -12.50
CA ASN A 42 2.89 10.69 -12.28
C ASN A 42 1.95 10.23 -13.44
N GLN A 43 2.45 9.48 -14.41
CA GLN A 43 1.64 8.96 -15.51
C GLN A 43 1.67 7.43 -15.48
N LEU A 44 0.47 6.83 -15.46
CA LEU A 44 0.34 5.38 -15.51
C LEU A 44 0.85 4.86 -16.86
N ILE A 45 1.69 3.83 -16.81
CA ILE A 45 2.20 3.15 -18.00
C ILE A 45 1.07 2.34 -18.67
N THR A 46 1.19 2.12 -19.97
CA THR A 46 0.27 1.20 -20.67
C THR A 46 0.75 -0.25 -20.55
N PRO A 47 -0.15 -1.25 -20.66
CA PRO A 47 0.23 -2.66 -20.55
C PRO A 47 1.35 -3.08 -21.50
N GLU A 48 1.36 -2.54 -22.73
CA GLU A 48 2.34 -2.88 -23.78
C GLU A 48 3.76 -2.42 -23.43
N LYS A 49 3.88 -1.46 -22.54
CA LYS A 49 5.16 -0.90 -22.09
C LYS A 49 5.58 -1.43 -20.71
N ALA A 50 4.73 -2.24 -20.08
CA ALA A 50 5.01 -2.77 -18.75
C ALA A 50 6.16 -3.79 -18.79
N LEU A 51 6.88 -3.91 -17.67
CA LEU A 51 7.90 -4.93 -17.50
C LEU A 51 7.28 -6.33 -17.58
N PRO A 52 7.99 -7.32 -18.12
CA PRO A 52 7.43 -8.66 -18.34
C PRO A 52 7.13 -9.41 -17.03
N GLY A 53 7.79 -9.04 -15.91
CA GLY A 53 7.64 -9.73 -14.64
C GLY A 53 8.20 -11.15 -14.62
N ARG A 54 7.67 -11.99 -13.75
CA ARG A 54 8.11 -13.38 -13.51
C ARG A 54 6.96 -14.27 -13.04
N ASP A 55 7.12 -15.59 -13.25
CA ASP A 55 6.14 -16.60 -12.83
C ASP A 55 6.29 -16.96 -11.33
N THR A 56 7.46 -16.72 -10.75
CA THR A 56 7.77 -17.10 -9.37
C THR A 56 7.33 -15.99 -8.41
N PRO A 57 6.46 -16.29 -7.43
CA PRO A 57 6.12 -15.35 -6.36
C PRO A 57 7.35 -14.87 -5.59
N ILE A 58 7.34 -13.60 -5.20
CA ILE A 58 8.41 -12.97 -4.41
C ILE A 58 8.33 -13.42 -2.94
N LEU A 59 7.11 -13.51 -2.39
CA LEU A 59 6.92 -13.93 -1.01
C LEU A 59 7.08 -15.46 -0.90
N PRO A 60 7.92 -15.96 0.02
CA PRO A 60 8.03 -17.40 0.27
C PRO A 60 6.70 -17.99 0.74
N LYS A 61 6.35 -19.16 0.20
CA LYS A 61 5.12 -19.87 0.58
C LYS A 61 5.12 -20.21 2.06
N GLY A 62 3.99 -20.02 2.71
CA GLY A 62 3.80 -20.31 4.13
C GLY A 62 4.34 -19.21 5.06
N THR A 63 4.73 -18.04 4.52
CA THR A 63 5.10 -16.87 5.34
C THR A 63 3.97 -16.54 6.30
N LYS A 64 4.29 -16.47 7.61
CA LYS A 64 3.33 -16.20 8.66
C LYS A 64 3.18 -14.72 8.93
N HIS A 65 1.98 -14.30 9.30
CA HIS A 65 1.70 -12.93 9.73
C HIS A 65 2.46 -12.62 11.03
N TYR A 66 3.24 -11.54 11.06
CA TYR A 66 4.11 -11.23 12.20
C TYR A 66 3.35 -10.98 13.51
N ILE A 67 2.14 -10.40 13.46
CA ILE A 67 1.30 -10.13 14.63
C ILE A 67 0.43 -11.34 14.97
N TYR A 68 -0.27 -11.92 14.00
CA TYR A 68 -1.23 -13.02 14.23
C TYR A 68 -0.58 -14.42 14.23
N LYS A 69 0.74 -14.51 14.07
CA LYS A 69 1.63 -15.68 14.22
C LYS A 69 1.24 -16.95 13.48
N GLU A 70 0.01 -17.45 13.67
CA GLU A 70 -0.44 -18.74 13.13
C GLU A 70 -0.97 -18.62 11.70
N ASN A 71 -1.41 -17.43 11.29
CA ASN A 71 -2.08 -17.22 10.01
C ASN A 71 -1.04 -17.05 8.89
N ALA A 72 -1.12 -17.84 7.83
CA ALA A 72 -0.33 -17.64 6.64
C ALA A 72 -0.88 -16.46 5.83
N LEU A 73 0.02 -15.66 5.23
CA LEU A 73 -0.37 -14.45 4.51
C LEU A 73 -1.15 -14.76 3.23
N GLU A 74 -0.83 -15.88 2.58
CA GLU A 74 -1.45 -16.31 1.32
C GLU A 74 -2.82 -16.98 1.50
N ASP A 75 -3.15 -17.41 2.74
CA ASP A 75 -4.35 -18.18 2.97
C ASP A 75 -5.61 -17.31 2.92
N LEU A 76 -6.63 -17.82 2.24
CA LEU A 76 -8.02 -17.51 2.50
C LEU A 76 -8.62 -18.75 3.18
N PRO A 77 -9.04 -18.68 4.45
CA PRO A 77 -9.50 -19.85 5.19
C PRO A 77 -10.67 -20.54 4.50
N LYS A 78 -10.61 -21.85 4.40
CA LYS A 78 -11.69 -22.65 3.84
C LYS A 78 -12.79 -22.85 4.89
N GLY A 79 -14.00 -22.48 4.52
CA GLY A 79 -15.15 -22.52 5.44
C GLY A 79 -15.24 -21.26 6.29
N GLY A 80 -16.45 -20.96 6.79
CA GLY A 80 -16.73 -19.68 7.43
C GLY A 80 -17.05 -18.57 6.43
N SER A 81 -17.18 -17.36 6.95
CA SER A 81 -17.60 -16.17 6.20
C SER A 81 -16.40 -15.27 5.87
N TYR A 82 -15.27 -15.85 5.47
CA TYR A 82 -14.08 -15.07 5.16
C TYR A 82 -14.16 -14.45 3.77
N GLN A 83 -13.83 -13.16 3.72
CA GLN A 83 -13.75 -12.35 2.53
C GLN A 83 -12.41 -11.62 2.49
N GLU A 84 -12.08 -11.03 1.34
CA GLU A 84 -10.91 -10.18 1.22
C GLU A 84 -11.27 -8.81 0.65
N ALA A 85 -10.55 -7.80 1.12
CA ALA A 85 -10.54 -6.45 0.58
C ALA A 85 -9.13 -6.11 0.09
N ILE A 86 -9.03 -5.51 -1.10
CA ILE A 86 -7.78 -5.04 -1.68
C ILE A 86 -7.91 -3.54 -1.91
N TYR A 87 -7.03 -2.75 -1.28
CA TYR A 87 -7.02 -1.31 -1.45
C TYR A 87 -5.60 -0.71 -1.39
N ALA A 88 -5.45 0.48 -1.93
CA ALA A 88 -4.20 1.23 -1.99
C ALA A 88 -4.46 2.67 -1.53
N ASN A 89 -3.70 3.17 -0.57
CA ASN A 89 -3.86 4.51 -0.02
C ASN A 89 -2.53 5.17 0.36
N GLY A 90 -1.53 5.05 -0.54
CA GLY A 90 -0.17 5.54 -0.37
C GLY A 90 0.75 4.46 0.18
N CYS A 91 1.80 4.85 0.92
CA CYS A 91 2.74 3.90 1.51
C CYS A 91 2.01 2.81 2.32
N PHE A 92 2.20 1.57 1.91
CA PHE A 92 1.46 0.42 2.46
C PHE A 92 1.81 0.07 3.93
N TRP A 93 2.94 0.54 4.49
CA TRP A 93 3.32 0.23 5.87
C TRP A 93 2.35 0.79 6.91
N GLY A 94 2.02 2.09 6.79
CA GLY A 94 1.06 2.72 7.68
C GLY A 94 -0.36 2.23 7.45
N SER A 95 -0.71 2.00 6.19
CA SER A 95 -1.99 1.45 5.78
C SER A 95 -2.24 0.07 6.38
N GLU A 96 -1.28 -0.84 6.26
CA GLU A 96 -1.38 -2.17 6.81
C GLU A 96 -1.48 -2.15 8.34
N LYS A 97 -0.65 -1.31 9.00
CA LYS A 97 -0.72 -1.18 10.47
C LYS A 97 -2.10 -0.79 10.95
N GLY A 98 -2.76 0.12 10.27
CA GLY A 98 -4.13 0.49 10.62
C GLY A 98 -5.10 -0.69 10.52
N ALA A 99 -4.98 -1.50 9.47
CA ALA A 99 -5.87 -2.63 9.24
C ALA A 99 -5.68 -3.75 10.28
N TRP A 100 -4.44 -4.15 10.60
CA TRP A 100 -4.25 -5.23 11.58
C TRP A 100 -4.60 -4.81 13.02
N ARG A 101 -4.78 -3.53 13.29
CA ARG A 101 -5.15 -3.04 14.61
C ARG A 101 -6.64 -3.06 14.90
N PHE A 102 -7.50 -3.42 13.97
CA PHE A 102 -8.91 -3.62 14.27
C PHE A 102 -9.11 -4.60 15.43
N PRO A 103 -10.08 -4.35 16.33
CA PRO A 103 -10.21 -5.09 17.58
C PRO A 103 -10.63 -6.56 17.38
N PHE A 104 -11.28 -6.86 16.26
CA PHE A 104 -11.77 -8.20 15.94
C PHE A 104 -12.01 -8.35 14.42
N GLY A 105 -12.28 -9.58 14.01
CA GLY A 105 -12.74 -9.91 12.66
C GLY A 105 -11.64 -9.96 11.60
N ILE A 106 -10.42 -9.50 11.86
CA ILE A 106 -9.31 -9.60 10.91
C ILE A 106 -8.61 -10.94 11.08
N TYR A 107 -8.52 -11.70 10.00
CA TYR A 107 -7.77 -12.95 9.95
C TYR A 107 -6.29 -12.72 9.60
N SER A 108 -6.02 -11.95 8.56
CA SER A 108 -4.66 -11.54 8.20
C SER A 108 -4.67 -10.25 7.41
N THR A 109 -3.52 -9.58 7.40
CA THR A 109 -3.22 -8.48 6.48
C THR A 109 -1.95 -8.81 5.73
N ALA A 110 -1.79 -8.25 4.55
CA ALA A 110 -0.55 -8.33 3.79
C ALA A 110 -0.36 -7.06 2.97
N VAL A 111 0.89 -6.72 2.71
CA VAL A 111 1.24 -5.67 1.76
C VAL A 111 1.69 -6.27 0.42
N GLY A 112 1.43 -5.54 -0.64
CA GLY A 112 1.74 -6.02 -1.99
C GLY A 112 1.59 -4.93 -3.04
N TYR A 113 1.60 -5.38 -4.27
CA TYR A 113 1.48 -4.56 -5.47
C TYR A 113 0.20 -4.93 -6.19
N CYS A 114 -0.67 -3.96 -6.44
CA CYS A 114 -1.98 -4.23 -7.03
C CYS A 114 -2.33 -3.28 -8.17
N GLY A 115 -3.30 -3.67 -9.00
CA GLY A 115 -3.82 -2.84 -10.10
C GLY A 115 -2.79 -2.51 -11.18
N GLY A 116 -1.85 -3.39 -11.45
CA GLY A 116 -0.82 -3.23 -12.47
C GLY A 116 -0.79 -4.35 -13.50
N PHE A 117 0.27 -4.38 -14.30
CA PHE A 117 0.34 -5.23 -15.50
C PHE A 117 1.50 -6.22 -15.48
N THR A 118 2.37 -6.17 -14.47
CA THR A 118 3.59 -6.97 -14.36
C THR A 118 3.41 -8.07 -13.32
N PRO A 119 3.44 -9.37 -13.67
CA PRO A 119 3.36 -10.46 -12.71
C PRO A 119 4.52 -10.47 -11.72
N ASN A 120 4.21 -10.66 -10.44
CA ASN A 120 5.18 -10.80 -9.34
C ASN A 120 6.31 -9.75 -9.36
N PRO A 121 6.00 -8.43 -9.37
CA PRO A 121 7.03 -7.39 -9.46
C PRO A 121 7.83 -7.32 -8.15
N THR A 122 9.10 -6.91 -8.25
CA THR A 122 9.87 -6.51 -7.07
C THR A 122 9.55 -5.07 -6.67
N TYR A 123 9.97 -4.69 -5.47
CA TYR A 123 9.86 -3.32 -4.96
C TYR A 123 10.51 -2.30 -5.91
N GLU A 124 11.73 -2.58 -6.38
CA GLU A 124 12.44 -1.70 -7.30
C GLU A 124 11.71 -1.56 -8.63
N GLU A 125 11.12 -2.64 -9.14
CA GLU A 125 10.31 -2.61 -10.37
C GLU A 125 9.04 -1.77 -10.16
N ALA A 126 8.32 -1.96 -9.05
CA ALA A 126 7.16 -1.17 -8.71
C ALA A 126 7.49 0.33 -8.56
N CYS A 127 8.60 0.65 -7.88
CA CYS A 127 9.09 2.02 -7.70
C CYS A 127 9.58 2.68 -9.00
N SER A 128 9.89 1.90 -10.03
CA SER A 128 10.27 2.43 -11.34
C SER A 128 9.09 3.09 -12.08
N GLY A 129 7.84 2.75 -11.71
CA GLY A 129 6.62 3.14 -12.41
C GLY A 129 6.35 2.31 -13.68
N LEU A 130 7.22 1.34 -14.01
CA LEU A 130 7.12 0.53 -15.23
C LEU A 130 6.34 -0.78 -15.06
N THR A 131 5.67 -0.95 -13.93
CA THR A 131 4.81 -2.11 -13.67
C THR A 131 3.32 -1.78 -13.72
N GLY A 132 2.99 -0.49 -13.61
CA GLY A 132 1.61 -0.02 -13.47
C GLY A 132 0.98 -0.28 -12.11
N HIS A 133 1.68 -0.95 -11.20
CA HIS A 133 1.17 -1.27 -9.87
C HIS A 133 1.13 -0.07 -8.93
N THR A 134 0.22 -0.14 -7.94
CA THR A 134 0.26 0.68 -6.73
C THR A 134 0.57 -0.18 -5.52
N GLU A 135 1.19 0.41 -4.50
CA GLU A 135 1.34 -0.20 -3.19
C GLU A 135 -0.04 -0.42 -2.56
N GLY A 136 -0.34 -1.62 -2.15
CA GLY A 136 -1.65 -1.97 -1.63
C GLY A 136 -1.61 -2.82 -0.37
N VAL A 137 -2.76 -2.92 0.24
CA VAL A 137 -3.03 -3.77 1.40
C VAL A 137 -4.14 -4.75 1.04
N ARG A 138 -3.89 -6.02 1.32
CA ARG A 138 -4.90 -7.07 1.31
C ARG A 138 -5.31 -7.35 2.74
N VAL A 139 -6.60 -7.30 3.01
CA VAL A 139 -7.20 -7.61 4.32
C VAL A 139 -8.10 -8.82 4.16
N VAL A 140 -7.79 -9.92 4.86
CA VAL A 140 -8.69 -11.07 4.98
C VAL A 140 -9.46 -10.92 6.28
N TYR A 141 -10.78 -10.90 6.17
CA TYR A 141 -11.66 -10.63 7.31
C TYR A 141 -12.83 -11.61 7.37
N ASP A 142 -13.34 -11.85 8.58
CA ASP A 142 -14.55 -12.65 8.85
C ASP A 142 -15.76 -11.72 8.82
N GLU A 143 -16.56 -11.78 7.72
CA GLU A 143 -17.73 -10.90 7.54
C GLU A 143 -18.83 -11.10 8.57
N SER A 144 -18.82 -12.22 9.32
CA SER A 144 -19.72 -12.42 10.45
C SER A 144 -19.38 -11.53 11.65
N LYS A 145 -18.13 -11.07 11.74
CA LYS A 145 -17.59 -10.29 12.86
C LYS A 145 -17.35 -8.82 12.52
N ILE A 146 -16.86 -8.54 11.32
CA ILE A 146 -16.61 -7.18 10.86
C ILE A 146 -17.14 -7.02 9.43
N SER A 147 -17.70 -5.89 9.09
CA SER A 147 -18.26 -5.68 7.75
C SER A 147 -17.25 -5.10 6.78
N TYR A 148 -17.51 -5.27 5.48
CA TYR A 148 -16.73 -4.58 4.45
C TYR A 148 -16.83 -3.05 4.61
N VAL A 149 -17.96 -2.55 5.11
CA VAL A 149 -18.16 -1.11 5.37
C VAL A 149 -17.18 -0.58 6.43
N ASP A 150 -16.87 -1.35 7.47
CA ASP A 150 -15.84 -0.95 8.45
C ASP A 150 -14.46 -0.85 7.79
N VAL A 151 -14.12 -1.81 6.92
CA VAL A 151 -12.83 -1.82 6.21
C VAL A 151 -12.71 -0.64 5.23
N ILE A 152 -13.75 -0.35 4.43
CA ILE A 152 -13.70 0.78 3.49
C ILE A 152 -13.83 2.14 4.19
N ARG A 153 -14.48 2.23 5.36
CA ARG A 153 -14.45 3.44 6.18
C ARG A 153 -13.02 3.77 6.59
N TRP A 154 -12.26 2.78 7.09
CA TRP A 154 -10.83 2.95 7.35
C TRP A 154 -10.08 3.40 6.11
N PHE A 155 -10.30 2.77 4.97
CA PHE A 155 -9.66 3.13 3.72
C PHE A 155 -9.88 4.61 3.37
N TRP A 156 -11.14 5.08 3.37
CA TRP A 156 -11.46 6.47 3.03
C TRP A 156 -10.87 7.47 4.02
N GLU A 157 -10.97 7.21 5.31
CA GLU A 157 -10.56 8.14 6.35
C GLU A 157 -9.03 8.16 6.56
N ALA A 158 -8.31 7.09 6.16
CA ALA A 158 -6.88 6.92 6.44
C ALA A 158 -5.95 7.70 5.51
N HIS A 159 -6.43 8.35 4.45
CA HIS A 159 -5.59 9.06 3.49
C HIS A 159 -6.30 10.27 2.84
N ASP A 160 -5.62 10.96 1.92
CA ASP A 160 -6.24 11.94 1.02
C ASP A 160 -6.59 11.27 -0.32
N PRO A 161 -7.86 10.88 -0.56
CA PRO A 161 -8.27 10.23 -1.79
C PRO A 161 -8.33 11.18 -3.00
N THR A 162 -8.04 12.46 -2.81
CA THR A 162 -8.00 13.48 -3.88
C THR A 162 -6.58 13.78 -4.37
N SER A 163 -5.57 13.07 -3.85
CA SER A 163 -4.15 13.37 -4.04
C SER A 163 -3.58 12.98 -5.42
N GLY A 164 -4.35 12.30 -6.26
CA GLY A 164 -3.91 11.83 -7.58
C GLY A 164 -2.80 10.78 -7.49
N MET A 165 -1.74 10.96 -8.29
CA MET A 165 -0.60 10.02 -8.35
C MET A 165 0.40 10.30 -7.23
N GLY A 166 -0.02 10.05 -5.99
CA GLY A 166 0.83 10.23 -4.82
C GLY A 166 0.05 10.36 -3.53
N GLN A 167 0.78 10.35 -2.41
CA GLN A 167 0.21 10.55 -1.07
C GLN A 167 1.24 11.27 -0.19
N GLY A 168 0.91 12.47 0.28
CA GLY A 168 1.82 13.27 1.07
C GLY A 168 3.14 13.55 0.35
N ASN A 169 4.26 13.13 0.94
CA ASN A 169 5.60 13.29 0.37
C ASN A 169 5.95 12.21 -0.68
N ASP A 170 5.20 11.13 -0.74
CA ASP A 170 5.42 10.06 -1.70
C ASP A 170 4.73 10.39 -3.02
N ARG A 171 5.50 10.47 -4.09
CA ARG A 171 5.04 10.82 -5.43
C ARG A 171 5.33 9.72 -6.43
N GLY A 172 4.34 9.43 -7.28
CA GLY A 172 4.40 8.40 -8.29
C GLY A 172 3.14 7.55 -8.33
N THR A 173 2.94 6.85 -9.45
CA THR A 173 1.79 5.98 -9.67
C THR A 173 1.68 4.86 -8.65
N GLN A 174 2.81 4.44 -8.06
CA GLN A 174 2.86 3.41 -7.01
C GLN A 174 2.24 3.86 -5.67
N TYR A 175 1.90 5.12 -5.50
CA TYR A 175 1.26 5.66 -4.29
C TYR A 175 -0.15 6.20 -4.54
N ARG A 176 -0.74 5.91 -5.73
CA ARG A 176 -2.11 6.33 -6.04
C ARG A 176 -3.12 5.60 -5.17
N SER A 177 -4.23 6.28 -4.92
CA SER A 177 -5.38 5.68 -4.26
C SER A 177 -6.11 4.70 -5.18
N GLY A 178 -6.47 3.53 -4.68
CA GLY A 178 -7.19 2.52 -5.43
C GLY A 178 -7.99 1.58 -4.53
N CYS A 179 -9.10 1.06 -5.03
CA CYS A 179 -9.90 0.02 -4.40
C CYS A 179 -10.31 -1.01 -5.47
N TYR A 180 -9.97 -2.28 -5.22
CA TYR A 180 -10.16 -3.36 -6.18
C TYR A 180 -11.15 -4.38 -5.61
N TYR A 181 -12.39 -4.34 -6.12
CA TYR A 181 -13.47 -5.16 -5.61
C TYR A 181 -13.47 -6.58 -6.20
N ASN A 182 -13.89 -7.55 -5.38
CA ASN A 182 -13.95 -8.97 -5.75
C ASN A 182 -15.35 -9.44 -6.14
N ASN A 183 -16.39 -8.66 -5.84
CA ASN A 183 -17.78 -9.00 -6.14
C ASN A 183 -18.66 -7.75 -6.27
N GLU A 184 -19.90 -7.92 -6.76
CA GLU A 184 -20.83 -6.82 -7.01
C GLU A 184 -21.31 -6.11 -5.73
N GLU A 185 -21.36 -6.80 -4.58
CA GLU A 185 -21.72 -6.17 -3.31
C GLU A 185 -20.62 -5.20 -2.87
N GLN A 186 -19.34 -5.60 -2.96
CA GLN A 186 -18.21 -4.72 -2.68
C GLN A 186 -18.17 -3.53 -3.65
N LYS A 187 -18.46 -3.77 -4.95
CA LYS A 187 -18.55 -2.70 -5.94
C LYS A 187 -19.58 -1.66 -5.53
N ALA A 188 -20.82 -2.11 -5.28
CA ALA A 188 -21.90 -1.20 -4.91
C ALA A 188 -21.55 -0.37 -3.68
N LEU A 189 -20.94 -1.00 -2.66
CA LEU A 189 -20.54 -0.34 -1.42
C LEU A 189 -19.42 0.67 -1.63
N VAL A 190 -18.38 0.33 -2.40
CA VAL A 190 -17.26 1.25 -2.61
C VAL A 190 -17.66 2.45 -3.48
N GLU A 191 -18.50 2.25 -4.50
CA GLU A 191 -19.01 3.31 -5.35
C GLU A 191 -19.91 4.27 -4.55
N ALA A 192 -20.88 3.75 -3.79
CA ALA A 192 -21.77 4.56 -2.97
C ALA A 192 -21.03 5.31 -1.85
N SER A 193 -20.08 4.65 -1.17
CA SER A 193 -19.25 5.29 -0.15
C SER A 193 -18.34 6.37 -0.72
N LYS A 194 -17.81 6.19 -1.95
CA LYS A 194 -17.05 7.22 -2.65
C LYS A 194 -17.89 8.48 -2.85
N GLU A 195 -19.09 8.34 -3.39
CA GLU A 195 -19.99 9.46 -3.63
C GLU A 195 -20.35 10.20 -2.31
N ALA A 196 -20.62 9.43 -1.25
CA ALA A 196 -20.92 10.00 0.06
C ALA A 196 -19.71 10.75 0.63
N TYR A 197 -18.53 10.16 0.54
CA TYR A 197 -17.30 10.77 1.07
C TYR A 197 -16.87 12.00 0.26
N GLU A 198 -17.01 11.96 -1.06
CA GLU A 198 -16.72 13.09 -1.95
C GLU A 198 -17.56 14.33 -1.60
N LYS A 199 -18.84 14.12 -1.27
CA LYS A 199 -19.75 15.22 -0.83
C LYS A 199 -19.24 15.91 0.43
N VAL A 200 -18.81 15.15 1.45
CA VAL A 200 -18.33 15.74 2.71
C VAL A 200 -16.91 16.30 2.60
N LEU A 201 -16.07 15.75 1.73
CA LEU A 201 -14.76 16.31 1.41
C LEU A 201 -14.87 17.64 0.62
N GLY A 202 -15.92 17.81 -0.18
CA GLY A 202 -16.10 18.97 -1.04
C GLY A 202 -15.08 19.08 -2.18
N ARG A 203 -14.42 17.98 -2.53
CA ARG A 203 -13.38 17.88 -3.58
C ARG A 203 -13.50 16.56 -4.33
N PRO A 204 -13.24 16.54 -5.66
CA PRO A 204 -13.29 15.30 -6.43
C PRO A 204 -12.30 14.24 -5.93
N ILE A 205 -12.78 13.03 -5.76
CA ILE A 205 -11.98 11.85 -5.39
C ILE A 205 -11.35 11.25 -6.64
N THR A 206 -10.05 11.01 -6.60
CA THR A 206 -9.25 10.46 -7.70
C THR A 206 -8.96 8.97 -7.57
N THR A 207 -9.54 8.31 -6.56
CA THR A 207 -9.37 6.88 -6.30
C THR A 207 -9.79 6.05 -7.50
N GLU A 208 -8.89 5.17 -7.97
CA GLU A 208 -9.21 4.14 -8.95
C GLU A 208 -10.14 3.08 -8.31
N ILE A 209 -11.27 2.79 -8.94
CA ILE A 209 -12.16 1.69 -8.55
C ILE A 209 -12.27 0.74 -9.73
N ALA A 210 -11.86 -0.51 -9.57
CA ALA A 210 -11.86 -1.51 -10.63
C ALA A 210 -12.17 -2.91 -10.08
N ALA A 211 -12.67 -3.80 -10.94
CA ALA A 211 -12.79 -5.20 -10.58
C ALA A 211 -11.39 -5.85 -10.48
N ALA A 212 -11.16 -6.65 -9.46
CA ALA A 212 -9.91 -7.41 -9.37
C ALA A 212 -9.74 -8.32 -10.59
N SER A 213 -10.83 -8.88 -11.11
CA SER A 213 -10.85 -9.73 -12.31
C SER A 213 -10.44 -9.02 -13.62
N ASP A 214 -10.48 -7.68 -13.68
CA ASP A 214 -10.02 -6.92 -14.86
C ASP A 214 -8.52 -7.13 -15.14
N TYR A 215 -7.78 -7.57 -14.13
CA TYR A 215 -6.34 -7.80 -14.16
C TYR A 215 -5.95 -9.26 -14.40
N ASP A 216 -6.90 -10.21 -14.49
CA ASP A 216 -6.63 -11.63 -14.71
C ASP A 216 -5.81 -11.89 -15.98
N LYS A 217 -6.05 -11.10 -17.04
CA LYS A 217 -5.27 -11.14 -18.28
C LYS A 217 -3.79 -10.75 -18.12
N TYR A 218 -3.42 -10.19 -16.96
CA TYR A 218 -2.05 -9.84 -16.58
C TYR A 218 -1.52 -10.74 -15.45
N GLY A 219 -2.23 -11.86 -15.16
CA GLY A 219 -1.86 -12.83 -14.14
C GLY A 219 -2.51 -12.59 -12.78
N GLY A 220 -3.27 -11.51 -12.60
CA GLY A 220 -4.04 -11.18 -11.40
C GLY A 220 -3.89 -9.74 -10.94
N CYS A 221 -4.78 -9.33 -10.05
CA CYS A 221 -4.79 -7.97 -9.49
C CYS A 221 -3.76 -7.77 -8.39
N TRP A 222 -3.39 -8.83 -7.67
CA TRP A 222 -2.59 -8.78 -6.44
C TRP A 222 -1.34 -9.64 -6.51
N TYR A 223 -0.20 -9.05 -6.08
CA TYR A 223 1.07 -9.74 -5.87
C TYR A 223 1.66 -9.33 -4.54
N PHE A 224 2.03 -10.30 -3.71
CA PHE A 224 2.63 -10.04 -2.40
C PHE A 224 3.98 -9.35 -2.56
N ALA A 225 4.22 -8.33 -1.72
CA ALA A 225 5.54 -7.74 -1.57
C ALA A 225 6.47 -8.67 -0.77
N GLU A 226 7.73 -8.33 -0.77
CA GLU A 226 8.81 -9.07 -0.10
C GLU A 226 8.52 -9.24 1.40
N GLU A 227 9.03 -10.32 1.98
CA GLU A 227 8.81 -10.66 3.39
C GLU A 227 9.20 -9.54 4.36
N TYR A 228 10.24 -8.77 4.04
CA TYR A 228 10.67 -7.68 4.90
C TYR A 228 9.67 -6.53 4.97
N HIS A 229 8.81 -6.36 3.97
CA HIS A 229 7.74 -5.36 3.96
C HIS A 229 6.52 -5.77 4.78
N GLN A 230 6.25 -7.08 4.89
CA GLN A 230 5.07 -7.58 5.61
C GLN A 230 5.12 -7.18 7.08
N GLN A 231 4.07 -6.53 7.58
CA GLN A 231 3.97 -5.97 8.94
C GLN A 231 5.23 -5.18 9.37
N TYR A 232 5.80 -4.42 8.45
CA TYR A 232 7.08 -3.73 8.62
C TYR A 232 7.14 -2.92 9.91
N LEU A 233 6.12 -2.10 10.20
CA LEU A 233 6.11 -1.21 11.36
C LEU A 233 6.05 -1.93 12.71
N ALA A 234 5.81 -3.24 12.73
CA ALA A 234 5.83 -4.05 13.95
C ALA A 234 7.18 -4.72 14.20
N LYS A 235 8.08 -4.73 13.22
CA LYS A 235 9.37 -5.44 13.32
C LYS A 235 10.42 -4.60 14.04
N PRO A 236 11.33 -5.24 14.83
CA PRO A 236 12.44 -4.53 15.45
C PRO A 236 13.29 -3.77 14.43
N GLY A 237 13.64 -2.53 14.74
CA GLY A 237 14.46 -1.68 13.88
C GLY A 237 13.71 -1.05 12.71
N ALA A 238 12.41 -1.24 12.60
CA ALA A 238 11.59 -0.56 11.60
C ALA A 238 11.69 0.97 11.74
N ARG A 239 11.91 1.65 10.61
CA ARG A 239 11.83 3.11 10.58
C ARG A 239 10.36 3.52 10.68
N PRO A 240 9.96 4.34 11.65
CA PRO A 240 8.61 4.87 11.72
C PRO A 240 8.37 5.83 10.54
N TYR A 241 7.64 5.36 9.54
CA TYR A 241 7.33 6.12 8.34
C TYR A 241 5.90 5.90 7.88
N CYS A 242 5.24 6.97 7.51
CA CYS A 242 3.94 6.97 6.86
C CYS A 242 3.79 8.28 6.07
N SER A 243 3.30 8.19 4.85
CA SER A 243 3.04 9.35 3.99
C SER A 243 1.55 9.67 3.88
N ALA A 244 0.69 8.82 4.43
CA ALA A 244 -0.75 9.01 4.37
C ALA A 244 -1.17 10.35 4.98
N GLN A 245 -2.18 10.98 4.37
CA GLN A 245 -2.71 12.29 4.76
C GLN A 245 -4.20 12.19 5.11
N PRO A 246 -4.56 11.59 6.25
CA PRO A 246 -5.94 11.59 6.73
C PRO A 246 -6.50 13.01 6.77
N GLN A 247 -7.72 13.21 6.26
CA GLN A 247 -8.32 14.53 6.15
C GLN A 247 -9.04 14.96 7.44
N GLY A 248 -9.23 14.01 8.39
CA GLY A 248 -9.95 14.25 9.64
C GLY A 248 -11.44 14.50 9.40
N ILE A 249 -11.96 13.93 8.33
CA ILE A 249 -13.39 13.98 7.96
C ILE A 249 -13.90 12.54 8.01
N ALA A 250 -14.99 12.32 8.73
CA ALA A 250 -15.60 10.99 8.83
C ALA A 250 -16.45 10.67 7.60
N LEU A 251 -16.48 9.39 7.21
CA LEU A 251 -17.48 8.89 6.27
C LEU A 251 -18.87 9.07 6.89
N PRO A 252 -19.88 9.58 6.14
CA PRO A 252 -21.23 9.68 6.65
C PRO A 252 -21.79 8.35 7.18
N PRO A 253 -22.79 8.38 8.09
CA PRO A 253 -23.44 7.18 8.58
C PRO A 253 -23.93 6.27 7.45
N TYR A 254 -23.77 4.97 7.61
CA TYR A 254 -24.10 3.97 6.59
C TYR A 254 -25.50 4.10 6.02
N ASP A 255 -26.50 4.38 6.86
CA ASP A 255 -27.90 4.52 6.44
C ASP A 255 -28.16 5.69 5.49
N GLU A 256 -27.25 6.67 5.40
CA GLU A 256 -27.36 7.81 4.49
C GLU A 256 -26.88 7.50 3.06
N TRP A 257 -26.11 6.43 2.87
CA TRP A 257 -25.50 6.12 1.58
C TRP A 257 -25.56 4.63 1.18
N CYS A 258 -26.13 3.76 2.02
CA CYS A 258 -26.27 2.34 1.73
C CYS A 258 -26.90 2.11 0.34
N PRO A 259 -26.26 1.38 -0.58
CA PRO A 259 -26.76 1.22 -1.94
C PRO A 259 -27.87 0.17 -2.07
N PHE A 260 -28.14 -0.59 -1.01
CA PHE A 260 -29.07 -1.72 -1.06
C PHE A 260 -30.48 -1.33 -0.61
N GLU A 261 -31.48 -1.66 -1.42
CA GLU A 261 -32.89 -1.58 -1.02
C GLU A 261 -33.32 -2.84 -0.24
N ASP A 262 -32.68 -3.98 -0.50
CA ASP A 262 -32.94 -5.23 0.19
C ASP A 262 -32.42 -5.18 1.63
N GLU A 263 -33.33 -5.39 2.60
CA GLU A 263 -33.00 -5.29 4.02
C GLU A 263 -32.01 -6.37 4.48
N THR A 264 -31.98 -7.55 3.83
CA THR A 264 -31.02 -8.59 4.17
C THR A 264 -29.60 -8.15 3.81
N LEU A 265 -29.43 -7.54 2.65
CA LEU A 265 -28.14 -6.98 2.23
C LEU A 265 -27.73 -5.78 3.07
N ARG A 266 -28.68 -4.90 3.43
CA ARG A 266 -28.44 -3.78 4.34
C ARG A 266 -27.88 -4.25 5.67
N GLU A 267 -28.55 -5.22 6.30
CA GLU A 267 -28.11 -5.78 7.59
C GLU A 267 -26.81 -6.58 7.48
N LYS A 268 -26.61 -7.34 6.40
CA LYS A 268 -25.34 -8.05 6.14
C LYS A 268 -24.14 -7.11 6.20
N HIS A 269 -24.26 -5.95 5.57
CA HIS A 269 -23.16 -4.99 5.42
C HIS A 269 -23.17 -3.87 6.46
N ARG A 270 -24.11 -3.87 7.38
CA ARG A 270 -24.14 -2.88 8.47
C ARG A 270 -22.81 -2.87 9.23
N PRO A 271 -22.21 -1.70 9.51
CA PRO A 271 -21.00 -1.61 10.31
C PRO A 271 -21.11 -2.36 11.63
N LYS A 272 -20.07 -3.08 11.99
CA LYS A 272 -19.99 -3.83 13.26
C LYS A 272 -19.20 -3.07 14.33
N LEU A 273 -18.31 -2.16 13.92
CA LEU A 273 -17.60 -1.29 14.85
C LEU A 273 -18.50 -0.13 15.28
N PRO A 274 -18.66 0.11 16.59
CA PRO A 274 -19.49 1.19 17.10
C PRO A 274 -18.85 2.56 16.83
N GLU A 275 -19.66 3.62 16.83
CA GLU A 275 -19.16 5.00 16.67
C GLU A 275 -18.18 5.42 17.76
N SER A 276 -18.25 4.84 18.97
CA SER A 276 -17.27 5.07 20.03
C SER A 276 -15.86 4.60 19.62
N PHE A 277 -15.75 3.48 18.88
CA PHE A 277 -14.48 3.05 18.29
C PHE A 277 -13.92 4.12 17.34
N TRP A 278 -14.71 4.58 16.42
CA TRP A 278 -14.28 5.57 15.42
C TRP A 278 -13.93 6.91 16.06
N LYS A 279 -14.68 7.34 17.07
CA LYS A 279 -14.37 8.56 17.81
C LYS A 279 -12.99 8.54 18.46
N GLU A 280 -12.53 7.38 18.93
CA GLU A 280 -11.25 7.23 19.62
C GLU A 280 -10.11 6.82 18.67
N HIS A 281 -10.40 5.98 17.68
CA HIS A 281 -9.39 5.32 16.86
C HIS A 281 -9.41 5.69 15.37
N ALA A 282 -10.29 6.59 14.94
CA ALA A 282 -10.28 7.06 13.55
C ALA A 282 -8.91 7.64 13.16
N PRO A 283 -8.51 7.50 11.88
CA PRO A 283 -7.26 8.05 11.39
C PRO A 283 -7.15 9.57 11.65
N GLN A 284 -6.07 9.98 12.29
CA GLN A 284 -5.83 11.38 12.62
C GLN A 284 -4.89 12.04 11.61
N LYS A 285 -5.04 13.35 11.41
CA LYS A 285 -4.13 14.15 10.58
C LYS A 285 -2.67 13.92 10.97
N GLY A 286 -1.79 13.80 9.96
CA GLY A 286 -0.36 13.59 10.17
C GLY A 286 0.05 12.12 10.36
N CYS A 287 -0.81 11.17 10.00
CA CYS A 287 -0.53 9.75 10.06
C CYS A 287 -0.02 9.25 11.43
N SER A 288 -0.83 9.44 12.46
CA SER A 288 -0.52 9.06 13.85
C SER A 288 -0.34 7.55 14.07
N VAL A 289 -0.76 6.71 13.11
CA VAL A 289 -0.72 5.24 13.22
C VAL A 289 0.67 4.69 13.53
N VAL A 290 1.74 5.36 13.06
CA VAL A 290 3.13 4.89 13.31
C VAL A 290 3.52 4.95 14.78
N ALA A 291 2.98 5.89 15.54
CA ALA A 291 3.24 6.06 16.96
C ALA A 291 2.35 5.19 17.86
N GLN A 292 1.34 4.54 17.31
CA GLN A 292 0.41 3.71 18.07
C GLN A 292 1.01 2.33 18.37
N PRO A 293 0.52 1.61 19.40
CA PRO A 293 0.92 0.23 19.71
C PRO A 293 0.83 -0.69 18.49
N ASN A 294 1.59 -1.77 18.48
CA ASN A 294 1.57 -2.74 17.38
C ASN A 294 0.47 -3.79 17.54
N GLU A 295 -0.04 -3.96 18.74
CA GLU A 295 -1.08 -4.92 19.06
C GLU A 295 -2.43 -4.46 18.50
N PRO A 296 -3.33 -5.39 18.15
CA PRO A 296 -4.73 -5.08 17.90
C PRO A 296 -5.35 -4.29 19.07
N ILE A 297 -6.27 -3.41 18.75
CA ILE A 297 -7.02 -2.67 19.77
C ILE A 297 -7.85 -3.67 20.58
N VAL A 298 -7.84 -3.56 21.90
CA VAL A 298 -8.58 -4.48 22.75
C VAL A 298 -10.07 -4.18 22.65
N GLU A 299 -10.87 -5.19 22.33
CA GLU A 299 -12.32 -5.08 22.28
C GLU A 299 -12.85 -4.59 23.64
N GLY A 300 -13.72 -3.57 23.62
CA GLY A 300 -14.25 -2.95 24.83
C GLY A 300 -13.32 -1.96 25.53
N SER A 301 -12.14 -1.67 24.99
CA SER A 301 -11.25 -0.61 25.52
C SER A 301 -11.73 0.80 25.19
N TYR A 302 -12.62 0.94 24.20
CA TYR A 302 -13.23 2.20 23.81
C TYR A 302 -14.59 2.37 24.50
N ALA A 303 -14.89 3.60 24.93
CA ALA A 303 -16.12 3.89 25.66
C ALA A 303 -17.36 3.52 24.84
N SER A 304 -18.32 2.86 25.48
CA SER A 304 -19.62 2.50 24.91
C SER A 304 -20.53 3.73 24.75
#